data_35963a7c7c3fea55e02c0d7b1fd8cbbc
#
_entry.id   35963a7c7c3fea55e02c0d7b1fd8cbbc
#
_cell.length_a   1.000
_cell.length_b   1.000
_cell.length_c   1.000
_cell.angle_alpha   90.00
_cell.angle_beta   90.00
_cell.angle_gamma   90.00
#
_symmetry.space_group_name_H-M   'P 1'
#
loop_
_entity.id
_entity.type
_entity.pdbx_description
1 polymer ?
#
loop_
_entity_poly.entity_id
_entity_poly.type
_entity_poly.pdbx_seq_one_letter_code
_entity_poly.pdbx_strand_id
1 'polypeptide(L)'
;MALSPRCTFITAIANESSGRFGVPNEKLKDLLEEAGWRPESLARRVNAAIFAIRRENRQIHLKTPYRWLNRGEVPHAPVPEVVVRLLAEATGRDLTFDQVWPRGASRSSLLLPADHGLDLPWDASGLLRLLEEWSHPMLTRRTFMVVSGTTLTRHAWQWSQAPVPALASAAREADRVTAPMLELVEDIASRCRRLDERHGAAGAAFVADQFACVSRLLRRSRYDARTGRRLTSALAQLAQTSGFMAFDSARDGEAQRWYLTGLRAAHAAGDRALAASILGLMSNQATEIGETADALQLATAA
;
A
#
# COMPACT_ATOMS: atom_id res chain seq x y z
N MET A 1 -36.00 61.87 0.98
CA MET A 1 -35.36 61.36 -0.24
C MET A 1 -34.15 60.51 0.19
N ALA A 2 -34.33 59.21 0.06
CA ALA A 2 -33.38 58.22 0.54
C ALA A 2 -32.39 57.91 -0.61
N LEU A 3 -31.07 57.97 -0.35
CA LEU A 3 -30.04 57.45 -1.21
C LEU A 3 -29.58 56.07 -0.70
N SER A 4 -29.72 55.13 -1.58
CA SER A 4 -29.48 53.69 -1.43
C SER A 4 -28.02 53.37 -1.14
N PRO A 5 -27.71 52.35 -0.30
CA PRO A 5 -26.38 51.86 -0.04
C PRO A 5 -26.00 50.77 -1.05
N ARG A 6 -25.40 51.16 -2.15
CA ARG A 6 -24.72 50.25 -3.10
C ARG A 6 -23.33 50.78 -3.38
N CYS A 7 -22.35 50.43 -2.53
CA CYS A 7 -20.92 50.48 -2.83
C CYS A 7 -20.06 50.04 -1.63
N THR A 8 -20.22 48.79 -1.16
CA THR A 8 -19.27 48.24 -0.15
C THR A 8 -19.04 46.74 -0.31
N PHE A 9 -19.18 46.22 -1.54
CA PHE A 9 -18.96 44.78 -1.80
C PHE A 9 -17.90 44.45 -2.86
N ILE A 10 -17.04 45.39 -3.25
CA ILE A 10 -16.02 45.19 -4.30
C ILE A 10 -14.57 45.19 -3.75
N THR A 11 -14.36 45.38 -2.46
CA THR A 11 -13.00 45.41 -1.90
C THR A 11 -12.62 44.13 -1.09
N ALA A 12 -13.44 43.08 -1.08
CA ALA A 12 -13.19 41.85 -0.34
C ALA A 12 -12.83 40.63 -1.23
N ILE A 13 -12.76 40.78 -2.58
CA ILE A 13 -12.45 39.68 -3.49
C ILE A 13 -11.03 39.76 -4.08
N ALA A 14 -10.24 40.80 -3.74
CA ALA A 14 -8.90 41.00 -4.26
C ALA A 14 -7.75 40.52 -3.35
N ASN A 15 -8.02 39.79 -2.28
CA ASN A 15 -6.96 39.38 -1.35
C ASN A 15 -6.88 37.89 -1.01
N GLU A 16 -7.50 37.01 -1.83
CA GLU A 16 -7.37 35.54 -1.66
C GLU A 16 -6.56 34.85 -2.77
N SER A 17 -5.88 35.56 -3.64
CA SER A 17 -5.00 34.98 -4.66
C SER A 17 -3.50 35.03 -4.35
N SER A 18 -3.08 35.37 -3.12
CA SER A 18 -1.68 35.47 -2.69
C SER A 18 -1.18 34.29 -1.88
N GLY A 19 -1.55 33.04 -2.19
CA GLY A 19 -1.21 31.90 -1.35
C GLY A 19 -0.83 30.58 -2.06
N ARG A 20 -0.18 30.64 -3.24
CA ARG A 20 0.28 29.39 -3.92
C ARG A 20 1.68 29.49 -4.52
N PHE A 21 2.60 30.17 -3.86
CA PHE A 21 4.00 29.97 -4.14
C PHE A 21 4.56 29.01 -3.11
N GLY A 22 4.83 27.77 -3.53
CA GLY A 22 5.49 26.78 -2.68
C GLY A 22 6.88 27.27 -2.25
N VAL A 23 7.34 26.83 -1.09
CA VAL A 23 8.68 27.16 -0.57
C VAL A 23 9.72 26.45 -1.45
N PRO A 24 10.76 27.15 -1.94
CA PRO A 24 11.86 26.53 -2.69
C PRO A 24 12.51 25.37 -1.93
N ASN A 25 12.92 24.34 -2.67
CA ASN A 25 13.61 23.19 -2.10
C ASN A 25 15.13 23.41 -2.13
N GLU A 26 15.64 24.15 -1.15
CA GLU A 26 17.07 24.44 -1.03
C GLU A 26 17.89 23.15 -0.82
N LYS A 27 17.35 22.13 -0.11
CA LYS A 27 18.03 20.86 0.09
C LYS A 27 18.33 20.12 -1.22
N LEU A 28 17.34 20.04 -2.11
CA LEU A 28 17.52 19.44 -3.43
C LEU A 28 18.51 20.26 -4.27
N LYS A 29 18.51 21.59 -4.11
CA LYS A 29 19.45 22.47 -4.80
C LYS A 29 20.88 22.21 -4.35
N ASP A 30 21.13 22.18 -3.05
CA ASP A 30 22.45 21.92 -2.47
C ASP A 30 23.00 20.55 -2.91
N LEU A 31 22.14 19.52 -2.91
CA LEU A 31 22.51 18.17 -3.35
C LEU A 31 22.81 18.10 -4.85
N LEU A 32 22.12 18.89 -5.68
CA LEU A 32 22.43 18.97 -7.11
C LEU A 32 23.77 19.68 -7.37
N GLU A 33 24.05 20.73 -6.60
CA GLU A 33 25.34 21.43 -6.65
C GLU A 33 26.49 20.50 -6.20
N GLU A 34 26.30 19.76 -5.09
CA GLU A 34 27.25 18.76 -4.60
C GLU A 34 27.51 17.64 -5.64
N ALA A 35 26.45 17.17 -6.29
CA ALA A 35 26.54 16.17 -7.37
C ALA A 35 27.08 16.73 -8.70
N GLY A 36 27.25 18.03 -8.85
CA GLY A 36 27.65 18.70 -10.09
C GLY A 36 26.58 18.59 -11.20
N TRP A 37 25.30 18.45 -10.84
CA TRP A 37 24.23 18.21 -11.80
C TRP A 37 23.36 19.46 -12.03
N ARG A 38 23.04 19.68 -13.31
CA ARG A 38 21.97 20.62 -13.70
C ARG A 38 20.62 19.93 -13.58
N PRO A 39 19.52 20.68 -13.38
CA PRO A 39 18.17 20.13 -13.30
C PRO A 39 17.80 19.22 -14.48
N GLU A 40 18.20 19.60 -15.71
CA GLU A 40 17.96 18.79 -16.91
C GLU A 40 18.74 17.47 -16.89
N SER A 41 19.93 17.46 -16.29
CA SER A 41 20.74 16.24 -16.12
C SER A 41 20.07 15.29 -15.14
N LEU A 42 19.48 15.81 -14.06
CA LEU A 42 18.65 15.03 -13.16
C LEU A 42 17.46 14.40 -13.89
N ALA A 43 16.71 15.19 -14.70
CA ALA A 43 15.57 14.67 -15.45
C ALA A 43 15.98 13.51 -16.39
N ARG A 44 17.10 13.64 -17.11
CA ARG A 44 17.60 12.58 -17.99
C ARG A 44 17.97 11.30 -17.22
N ARG A 45 18.62 11.44 -16.06
CA ARG A 45 19.02 10.31 -15.22
C ARG A 45 17.81 9.62 -14.61
N VAL A 46 16.82 10.40 -14.14
CA VAL A 46 15.54 9.87 -13.65
C VAL A 46 14.82 9.09 -14.75
N ASN A 47 14.72 9.66 -15.96
CA ASN A 47 14.10 8.97 -17.10
C ASN A 47 14.84 7.67 -17.46
N ALA A 48 16.17 7.68 -17.47
CA ALA A 48 16.97 6.49 -17.72
C ALA A 48 16.77 5.42 -16.64
N ALA A 49 16.74 5.82 -15.37
CA ALA A 49 16.51 4.91 -14.25
C ALA A 49 15.10 4.31 -14.27
N ILE A 50 14.06 5.12 -14.54
CA ILE A 50 12.67 4.64 -14.65
C ILE A 50 12.54 3.67 -15.82
N PHE A 51 13.14 3.98 -16.98
CA PHE A 51 13.13 3.08 -18.14
C PHE A 51 13.83 1.74 -17.85
N ALA A 52 14.95 1.76 -17.12
CA ALA A 52 15.66 0.55 -16.72
C ALA A 52 14.82 -0.34 -15.78
N ILE A 53 14.00 0.28 -14.89
CA ILE A 53 13.18 -0.43 -13.91
C ILE A 53 11.89 -0.98 -14.53
N ARG A 54 11.20 -0.18 -15.36
CA ARG A 54 9.81 -0.48 -15.78
C ARG A 54 9.64 -0.76 -17.27
N ARG A 55 10.66 -0.52 -18.09
CA ARG A 55 10.56 -0.52 -19.58
C ARG A 55 9.40 0.34 -20.13
N GLU A 56 8.82 1.20 -19.31
CA GLU A 56 7.75 2.12 -19.69
C GLU A 56 8.33 3.42 -20.23
N ASN A 57 7.77 3.91 -21.35
CA ASN A 57 8.17 5.17 -21.98
C ASN A 57 7.59 6.41 -21.28
N ARG A 58 7.33 6.35 -19.98
CA ARG A 58 6.79 7.46 -19.18
C ARG A 58 7.93 8.37 -18.76
N GLN A 59 8.17 9.43 -19.54
CA GLN A 59 9.26 10.37 -19.30
C GLN A 59 8.76 11.64 -18.60
N ILE A 60 9.54 12.14 -17.63
CA ILE A 60 9.38 13.49 -17.12
C ILE A 60 10.03 14.48 -18.09
N HIS A 61 9.41 15.64 -18.25
CA HIS A 61 9.96 16.70 -19.09
C HIS A 61 11.23 17.29 -18.47
N LEU A 62 12.20 17.72 -19.29
CA LEU A 62 13.51 18.22 -18.83
C LEU A 62 13.41 19.43 -17.87
N LYS A 63 12.37 20.23 -17.99
CA LYS A 63 12.10 21.37 -17.09
C LYS A 63 11.33 21.00 -15.82
N THR A 64 10.89 19.77 -15.65
CA THR A 64 10.14 19.34 -14.46
C THR A 64 10.90 19.55 -13.15
N PRO A 65 12.22 19.26 -13.05
CA PRO A 65 12.96 19.51 -11.82
C PRO A 65 13.01 20.96 -11.36
N TYR A 66 12.85 21.94 -12.25
CA TYR A 66 12.75 23.35 -11.86
C TYR A 66 11.52 23.64 -11.00
N ARG A 67 10.43 22.92 -11.19
CA ARG A 67 9.24 23.05 -10.33
C ARG A 67 9.51 22.48 -8.95
N TRP A 68 10.30 21.39 -8.86
CA TRP A 68 10.72 20.82 -7.59
C TRP A 68 11.63 21.78 -6.81
N LEU A 69 12.55 22.43 -7.51
CA LEU A 69 13.48 23.41 -6.91
C LEU A 69 12.76 24.69 -6.48
N ASN A 70 12.01 25.31 -7.39
CA ASN A 70 11.50 26.67 -7.19
C ASN A 70 10.18 26.71 -6.42
N ARG A 71 9.39 25.62 -6.46
CA ARG A 71 8.07 25.54 -5.84
C ARG A 71 7.97 24.48 -4.76
N GLY A 72 9.06 23.75 -4.48
CA GLY A 72 9.06 22.65 -3.54
C GLY A 72 8.08 21.52 -3.87
N GLU A 73 7.63 21.44 -5.14
CA GLU A 73 6.73 20.37 -5.58
C GLU A 73 7.44 19.03 -5.45
N VAL A 74 6.77 18.05 -4.86
CA VAL A 74 7.26 16.67 -4.82
C VAL A 74 6.57 15.88 -5.93
N PRO A 75 7.31 15.21 -6.82
CA PRO A 75 6.72 14.39 -7.87
C PRO A 75 5.99 13.18 -7.31
N HIS A 76 5.21 12.52 -8.15
CA HIS A 76 4.57 11.24 -7.78
C HIS A 76 5.58 10.09 -7.88
N ALA A 77 5.37 9.06 -7.04
CA ALA A 77 6.16 7.83 -7.10
C ALA A 77 6.16 7.23 -8.53
N PRO A 78 7.27 6.61 -8.95
CA PRO A 78 8.50 6.30 -8.20
C PRO A 78 9.57 7.40 -8.31
N VAL A 79 9.26 8.56 -8.86
CA VAL A 79 10.25 9.60 -9.17
C VAL A 79 11.01 10.11 -7.92
N PRO A 80 10.35 10.40 -6.77
CA PRO A 80 11.05 10.91 -5.59
C PRO A 80 12.10 9.93 -5.07
N GLU A 81 11.78 8.66 -5.02
CA GLU A 81 12.66 7.59 -4.53
C GLU A 81 13.85 7.40 -5.48
N VAL A 82 13.60 7.44 -6.79
CA VAL A 82 14.65 7.39 -7.81
C VAL A 82 15.59 8.57 -7.67
N VAL A 83 15.09 9.78 -7.41
CA VAL A 83 15.91 10.98 -7.18
C VAL A 83 16.79 10.81 -5.95
N VAL A 84 16.23 10.32 -4.82
CA VAL A 84 17.00 10.08 -3.59
C VAL A 84 18.15 9.11 -3.86
N ARG A 85 17.87 7.97 -4.53
CA ARG A 85 18.89 6.98 -4.87
C ARG A 85 19.97 7.54 -5.77
N LEU A 86 19.60 8.23 -6.85
CA LEU A 86 20.56 8.80 -7.80
C LEU A 86 21.47 9.84 -7.14
N LEU A 87 20.92 10.66 -6.24
CA LEU A 87 21.71 11.65 -5.50
C LEU A 87 22.60 10.97 -4.45
N ALA A 88 22.12 9.94 -3.76
CA ALA A 88 22.92 9.15 -2.83
C ALA A 88 24.13 8.52 -3.54
N GLU A 89 23.92 7.91 -4.72
CA GLU A 89 24.98 7.35 -5.56
C GLU A 89 25.98 8.42 -6.02
N ALA A 90 25.50 9.61 -6.43
CA ALA A 90 26.33 10.66 -6.96
C ALA A 90 27.17 11.39 -5.90
N THR A 91 26.63 11.55 -4.69
CA THR A 91 27.30 12.24 -3.57
C THR A 91 28.07 11.29 -2.66
N GLY A 92 27.90 9.97 -2.83
CA GLY A 92 28.50 8.95 -1.95
C GLY A 92 27.93 8.99 -0.51
N ARG A 93 26.74 9.57 -0.32
CA ARG A 93 26.09 9.73 0.99
C ARG A 93 24.87 8.84 1.09
N ASP A 94 24.61 8.34 2.30
CA ASP A 94 23.33 7.69 2.61
C ASP A 94 22.26 8.78 2.83
N LEU A 95 21.40 8.98 1.83
CA LEU A 95 20.37 10.02 1.82
C LEU A 95 19.00 9.43 2.12
N THR A 96 18.32 10.04 3.09
CA THR A 96 16.91 9.74 3.37
C THR A 96 15.97 10.64 2.57
N PHE A 97 14.71 10.22 2.42
CA PHE A 97 13.69 11.00 1.72
C PHE A 97 13.56 12.43 2.27
N ASP A 98 13.54 12.60 3.60
CA ASP A 98 13.41 13.90 4.28
C ASP A 98 14.65 14.82 4.11
N GLN A 99 15.77 14.27 3.69
CA GLN A 99 16.98 15.04 3.38
C GLN A 99 16.97 15.63 1.97
N VAL A 100 16.19 15.06 1.07
CA VAL A 100 16.06 15.51 -0.33
C VAL A 100 14.78 16.34 -0.51
N TRP A 101 13.67 15.92 0.10
CA TRP A 101 12.38 16.56 -0.08
C TRP A 101 11.96 17.37 1.14
N PRO A 102 11.27 18.53 0.99
CA PRO A 102 10.88 19.38 2.12
C PRO A 102 9.91 18.64 3.05
N ARG A 103 10.15 18.77 4.36
CA ARG A 103 9.23 18.30 5.39
C ARG A 103 7.91 19.04 5.27
N GLY A 104 6.83 18.32 4.91
CA GLY A 104 5.48 18.87 4.79
C GLY A 104 4.90 18.89 3.38
N ALA A 105 5.72 18.96 2.31
CA ALA A 105 5.17 18.86 0.95
C ALA A 105 4.69 17.43 0.60
N SER A 106 5.34 16.42 1.16
CA SER A 106 4.93 15.01 1.04
C SER A 106 3.99 14.59 2.16
N ARG A 107 4.11 15.16 3.35
CA ARG A 107 3.31 14.79 4.53
C ARG A 107 1.91 15.37 4.58
N SER A 108 1.61 16.46 3.90
CA SER A 108 0.21 16.94 3.80
C SER A 108 -0.64 16.01 2.96
N SER A 109 0.01 15.20 2.14
CA SER A 109 -0.56 14.07 1.42
C SER A 109 -0.32 12.73 2.15
N LEU A 110 0.51 12.72 3.18
CA LEU A 110 1.10 11.59 3.89
C LEU A 110 0.96 11.71 5.42
N LEU A 111 -0.02 12.42 5.90
CA LEU A 111 -0.62 12.15 7.20
C LEU A 111 -1.68 11.03 7.10
N LEU A 112 -1.70 10.30 6.00
CA LEU A 112 -1.96 8.88 6.10
C LEU A 112 -0.71 8.26 6.73
N PRO A 113 -0.83 7.42 7.78
CA PRO A 113 0.29 6.68 8.29
C PRO A 113 1.03 6.10 7.09
N ALA A 114 2.37 6.17 7.09
CA ALA A 114 3.23 5.64 6.02
C ALA A 114 3.00 4.15 5.72
N ASP A 115 2.00 3.59 6.29
CA ASP A 115 1.70 2.20 6.49
C ASP A 115 0.38 1.72 5.90
N HIS A 116 -0.41 2.59 5.29
CA HIS A 116 -1.68 2.19 4.65
C HIS A 116 -2.55 1.22 5.48
N GLY A 117 -2.55 1.36 6.81
CA GLY A 117 -3.20 0.41 7.71
C GLY A 117 -2.47 -0.92 7.91
N LEU A 118 -1.25 -1.07 7.39
CA LEU A 118 -0.46 -2.30 7.54
C LEU A 118 0.34 -2.34 8.86
N ASP A 119 0.61 -1.19 9.50
CA ASP A 119 1.29 -1.10 10.81
C ASP A 119 0.35 -1.28 11.99
N LEU A 120 -0.48 -2.29 11.88
CA LEU A 120 -1.39 -2.70 12.94
C LEU A 120 -0.73 -3.79 13.79
N PRO A 121 -1.09 -3.95 15.07
CA PRO A 121 -0.62 -5.04 15.90
C PRO A 121 -0.88 -6.41 15.26
N TRP A 122 0.00 -7.38 15.51
CA TRP A 122 -0.17 -8.77 15.06
C TRP A 122 -1.02 -9.57 16.03
N ASP A 123 -2.21 -9.06 16.32
CA ASP A 123 -3.21 -9.64 17.19
C ASP A 123 -4.62 -9.63 16.56
N ALA A 124 -5.62 -10.12 17.30
CA ALA A 124 -7.00 -10.17 16.84
C ALA A 124 -7.54 -8.78 16.50
N SER A 125 -7.21 -7.77 17.31
CA SER A 125 -7.71 -6.40 17.12
C SER A 125 -7.12 -5.76 15.85
N GLY A 126 -5.83 -5.96 15.60
CA GLY A 126 -5.15 -5.48 14.41
C GLY A 126 -5.70 -6.10 13.12
N LEU A 127 -5.99 -7.42 13.13
CA LEU A 127 -6.65 -8.06 11.99
C LEU A 127 -8.05 -7.48 11.75
N LEU A 128 -8.88 -7.37 12.78
CA LEU A 128 -10.25 -6.85 12.62
C LEU A 128 -10.27 -5.40 12.12
N ARG A 129 -9.34 -4.56 12.58
CA ARG A 129 -9.18 -3.18 12.07
C ARG A 129 -8.75 -3.16 10.61
N LEU A 130 -7.81 -4.02 10.22
CA LEU A 130 -7.41 -4.15 8.81
C LEU A 130 -8.59 -4.55 7.92
N LEU A 131 -9.41 -5.50 8.38
CA LEU A 131 -10.61 -5.92 7.66
C LEU A 131 -11.69 -4.84 7.58
N GLU A 132 -11.73 -3.93 8.55
CA GLU A 132 -12.62 -2.78 8.52
C GLU A 132 -12.19 -1.79 7.42
N GLU A 133 -10.89 -1.52 7.29
CA GLU A 133 -10.36 -0.66 6.23
C GLU A 133 -10.70 -1.17 4.82
N TRP A 134 -10.67 -2.49 4.59
CA TRP A 134 -11.12 -3.09 3.32
C TRP A 134 -12.60 -2.86 3.02
N SER A 135 -13.41 -2.54 4.03
CA SER A 135 -14.86 -2.32 3.87
C SER A 135 -15.21 -0.89 3.53
N HIS A 136 -14.25 0.04 3.58
CA HIS A 136 -14.47 1.44 3.24
C HIS A 136 -14.27 1.68 1.74
N PRO A 137 -15.25 2.34 1.05
CA PRO A 137 -15.16 2.61 -0.38
C PRO A 137 -14.09 3.64 -0.76
N MET A 138 -13.40 4.23 0.22
CA MET A 138 -12.37 5.26 0.05
C MET A 138 -10.96 4.68 -0.12
N LEU A 139 -10.82 3.48 -0.68
CA LEU A 139 -9.52 2.99 -1.11
C LEU A 139 -9.02 3.88 -2.26
N THR A 140 -8.15 4.83 -1.94
CA THR A 140 -7.57 5.75 -2.92
C THR A 140 -6.50 5.04 -3.75
N ARG A 141 -6.17 5.56 -4.93
CA ARG A 141 -5.02 5.05 -5.74
C ARG A 141 -3.73 4.93 -4.93
N ARG A 142 -3.55 5.73 -3.89
CA ARG A 142 -2.38 5.70 -2.98
C ARG A 142 -2.34 4.45 -2.09
N THR A 143 -3.48 3.87 -1.79
CA THR A 143 -3.59 2.64 -1.00
C THR A 143 -2.93 1.45 -1.69
N PHE A 144 -2.77 1.53 -3.02
CA PHE A 144 -2.20 0.48 -3.87
C PHE A 144 -0.81 0.84 -4.41
N MET A 145 -0.05 1.69 -3.71
CA MET A 145 1.36 1.92 -4.04
C MET A 145 2.21 0.72 -3.62
N VAL A 146 3.14 0.36 -4.49
CA VAL A 146 4.15 -0.67 -4.18
C VAL A 146 5.04 -0.18 -3.04
N VAL A 147 5.25 -1.01 -2.04
CA VAL A 147 6.20 -0.79 -0.96
C VAL A 147 7.39 -1.74 -1.09
N SER A 148 8.56 -1.32 -0.66
CA SER A 148 9.80 -2.09 -0.72
C SER A 148 10.67 -1.87 0.53
N GLY A 149 11.76 -2.61 0.63
CA GLY A 149 12.69 -2.53 1.73
C GLY A 149 12.07 -2.94 3.06
N THR A 150 12.53 -2.33 4.14
CA THR A 150 12.07 -2.65 5.50
C THR A 150 10.57 -2.46 5.71
N THR A 151 9.92 -1.62 4.92
CA THR A 151 8.46 -1.43 4.98
C THR A 151 7.72 -2.69 4.56
N LEU A 152 8.23 -3.44 3.60
CA LEU A 152 7.65 -4.72 3.17
C LEU A 152 8.13 -5.89 4.04
N THR A 153 9.44 -6.02 4.24
CA THR A 153 10.05 -7.20 4.84
C THR A 153 9.85 -7.30 6.36
N ARG A 154 9.62 -6.17 7.05
CA ARG A 154 9.30 -6.19 8.50
C ARG A 154 8.07 -7.03 8.82
N HIS A 155 7.09 -7.13 7.91
CA HIS A 155 5.90 -7.94 8.14
C HIS A 155 6.21 -9.43 8.19
N ALA A 156 7.16 -9.92 7.41
CA ALA A 156 7.65 -11.28 7.49
C ALA A 156 8.34 -11.56 8.83
N TRP A 157 9.13 -10.60 9.33
CA TRP A 157 9.74 -10.67 10.65
C TRP A 157 8.71 -10.67 11.79
N GLN A 158 7.77 -9.74 11.74
CA GLN A 158 6.70 -9.66 12.74
C GLN A 158 5.86 -10.92 12.79
N TRP A 159 5.50 -11.47 11.62
CA TRP A 159 4.79 -12.74 11.54
C TRP A 159 5.53 -13.87 12.25
N SER A 160 6.84 -14.01 12.05
CA SER A 160 7.63 -15.09 12.65
C SER A 160 7.73 -15.01 14.17
N GLN A 161 7.64 -13.81 14.75
CA GLN A 161 7.81 -13.53 16.18
C GLN A 161 6.50 -13.40 16.96
N ALA A 162 5.41 -13.01 16.28
CA ALA A 162 4.15 -12.76 16.95
C ALA A 162 3.47 -14.05 17.43
N PRO A 163 2.85 -14.05 18.63
CA PRO A 163 2.04 -15.16 19.08
C PRO A 163 0.76 -15.28 18.26
N VAL A 164 0.32 -16.51 17.98
CA VAL A 164 -0.96 -16.74 17.28
C VAL A 164 -2.11 -16.24 18.14
N PRO A 165 -2.92 -15.28 17.67
CA PRO A 165 -4.00 -14.72 18.48
C PRO A 165 -5.19 -15.67 18.59
N ALA A 166 -5.85 -15.68 19.75
CA ALA A 166 -7.14 -16.32 19.90
C ALA A 166 -8.23 -15.40 19.34
N LEU A 167 -8.84 -15.78 18.22
CA LEU A 167 -9.93 -15.03 17.60
C LEU A 167 -11.27 -15.70 17.94
N ALA A 168 -12.05 -15.07 18.81
CA ALA A 168 -13.41 -15.48 19.16
C ALA A 168 -14.30 -14.24 19.31
N SER A 169 -15.57 -14.37 19.00
CA SER A 169 -16.55 -13.29 19.16
C SER A 169 -17.75 -13.77 19.95
N ALA A 170 -18.03 -13.05 21.04
CA ALA A 170 -19.16 -13.31 21.95
C ALA A 170 -20.25 -12.21 21.86
N ALA A 171 -20.37 -11.50 20.74
CA ALA A 171 -21.36 -10.42 20.56
C ALA A 171 -22.78 -10.93 20.86
N ARG A 172 -23.45 -10.34 21.88
CA ARG A 172 -24.69 -10.89 22.45
C ARG A 172 -25.88 -10.90 21.49
N GLU A 173 -25.93 -9.96 20.56
CA GLU A 173 -27.06 -9.77 19.63
C GLU A 173 -26.75 -10.21 18.18
N ALA A 174 -25.59 -10.84 17.95
CA ALA A 174 -25.17 -11.25 16.62
C ALA A 174 -25.55 -12.71 16.32
N ASP A 175 -25.85 -12.99 15.06
CA ASP A 175 -26.09 -14.33 14.59
C ASP A 175 -24.85 -15.21 14.76
N ARG A 176 -25.10 -16.48 15.09
CA ARG A 176 -24.02 -17.45 15.25
C ARG A 176 -23.61 -18.02 13.91
N VAL A 177 -22.31 -18.12 13.66
CA VAL A 177 -21.80 -18.89 12.52
C VAL A 177 -22.06 -20.38 12.78
N THR A 178 -22.90 -20.98 11.95
CA THR A 178 -23.25 -22.39 12.02
C THR A 178 -22.25 -23.27 11.25
N ALA A 179 -22.19 -24.56 11.55
CA ALA A 179 -21.30 -25.49 10.85
C ALA A 179 -21.56 -25.53 9.32
N PRO A 180 -22.82 -25.59 8.83
CA PRO A 180 -23.06 -25.54 7.39
C PRO A 180 -22.61 -24.22 6.71
N MET A 181 -22.74 -23.08 7.41
CA MET A 181 -22.23 -21.80 6.90
C MET A 181 -20.71 -21.84 6.75
N LEU A 182 -20.01 -22.41 7.75
CA LEU A 182 -18.56 -22.50 7.74
C LEU A 182 -18.06 -23.43 6.63
N GLU A 183 -18.69 -24.60 6.45
CA GLU A 183 -18.40 -25.53 5.35
C GLU A 183 -18.60 -24.88 3.98
N LEU A 184 -19.68 -24.11 3.81
CA LEU A 184 -19.93 -23.34 2.58
C LEU A 184 -18.82 -22.29 2.33
N VAL A 185 -18.38 -21.57 3.35
CA VAL A 185 -17.29 -20.58 3.23
C VAL A 185 -15.99 -21.25 2.78
N GLU A 186 -15.63 -22.40 3.36
CA GLU A 186 -14.44 -23.16 2.97
C GLU A 186 -14.52 -23.71 1.53
N ASP A 187 -15.68 -24.23 1.13
CA ASP A 187 -15.91 -24.70 -0.25
C ASP A 187 -15.80 -23.53 -1.24
N ILE A 188 -16.39 -22.38 -0.94
CA ILE A 188 -16.26 -21.17 -1.76
C ILE A 188 -14.79 -20.76 -1.89
N ALA A 189 -14.04 -20.66 -0.79
CA ALA A 189 -12.62 -20.29 -0.85
C ALA A 189 -11.80 -21.24 -1.73
N SER A 190 -12.05 -22.55 -1.58
CA SER A 190 -11.42 -23.57 -2.42
C SER A 190 -11.81 -23.46 -3.91
N ARG A 191 -13.05 -23.12 -4.21
CA ARG A 191 -13.53 -22.92 -5.59
C ARG A 191 -12.99 -21.63 -6.20
N CYS A 192 -12.83 -20.56 -5.42
CA CYS A 192 -12.23 -19.31 -5.87
C CYS A 192 -10.79 -19.52 -6.36
N ARG A 193 -10.00 -20.34 -5.66
CA ARG A 193 -8.67 -20.70 -6.14
C ARG A 193 -8.69 -21.42 -7.49
N ARG A 194 -9.62 -22.37 -7.69
CA ARG A 194 -9.77 -23.06 -8.99
C ARG A 194 -10.33 -22.15 -10.09
N LEU A 195 -11.07 -21.10 -9.73
CA LEU A 195 -11.58 -20.11 -10.68
C LEU A 195 -10.41 -19.30 -11.26
N ASP A 196 -9.45 -18.91 -10.43
CA ASP A 196 -8.23 -18.23 -10.85
C ASP A 196 -7.43 -19.05 -11.86
N GLU A 197 -7.20 -20.33 -11.57
CA GLU A 197 -6.48 -21.25 -12.46
C GLU A 197 -7.12 -21.35 -13.87
N ARG A 198 -8.41 -21.08 -14.02
CA ARG A 198 -9.16 -21.25 -15.28
C ARG A 198 -9.46 -19.94 -16.00
N HIS A 199 -9.68 -18.87 -15.27
CA HIS A 199 -10.24 -17.62 -15.78
C HIS A 199 -9.39 -16.38 -15.47
N GLY A 200 -8.32 -16.53 -14.68
CA GLY A 200 -7.44 -15.43 -14.30
C GLY A 200 -8.19 -14.24 -13.69
N ALA A 201 -7.79 -13.04 -14.06
CA ALA A 201 -8.33 -11.80 -13.51
C ALA A 201 -9.83 -11.55 -13.72
N ALA A 202 -10.49 -12.29 -14.64
CA ALA A 202 -11.93 -12.11 -14.90
C ALA A 202 -12.80 -12.44 -13.68
N GLY A 203 -12.30 -13.29 -12.75
CA GLY A 203 -12.97 -13.64 -11.51
C GLY A 203 -12.68 -12.73 -10.33
N ALA A 204 -11.78 -11.73 -10.47
CA ALA A 204 -11.23 -10.98 -9.33
C ALA A 204 -12.30 -10.26 -8.49
N ALA A 205 -13.29 -9.62 -9.14
CA ALA A 205 -14.39 -8.97 -8.42
C ALA A 205 -15.19 -9.95 -7.58
N PHE A 206 -15.50 -11.13 -8.14
CA PHE A 206 -16.22 -12.17 -7.40
C PHE A 206 -15.45 -12.64 -6.17
N VAL A 207 -14.13 -12.88 -6.30
CA VAL A 207 -13.28 -13.31 -5.17
C VAL A 207 -13.22 -12.24 -4.10
N ALA A 208 -13.10 -10.96 -4.49
CA ALA A 208 -13.12 -9.82 -3.56
C ALA A 208 -14.46 -9.71 -2.80
N ASP A 209 -15.59 -9.99 -3.46
CA ASP A 209 -16.91 -10.01 -2.81
C ASP A 209 -17.00 -11.15 -1.77
N GLN A 210 -16.43 -12.33 -2.08
CA GLN A 210 -16.39 -13.44 -1.12
C GLN A 210 -15.51 -13.09 0.09
N PHE A 211 -14.34 -12.46 -0.15
CA PHE A 211 -13.51 -11.94 0.94
C PHE A 211 -14.29 -10.94 1.82
N ALA A 212 -15.00 -9.98 1.24
CA ALA A 212 -15.82 -9.02 1.97
C ALA A 212 -16.93 -9.70 2.78
N CYS A 213 -17.54 -10.77 2.25
CA CYS A 213 -18.53 -11.57 2.95
C CYS A 213 -17.95 -12.25 4.21
N VAL A 214 -16.82 -12.96 4.07
CA VAL A 214 -16.14 -13.63 5.19
C VAL A 214 -15.61 -12.62 6.20
N SER A 215 -15.06 -11.49 5.75
CA SER A 215 -14.65 -10.37 6.59
C SER A 215 -15.80 -9.86 7.47
N ARG A 216 -17.00 -9.76 6.91
CA ARG A 216 -18.22 -9.35 7.63
C ARG A 216 -18.62 -10.37 8.68
N LEU A 217 -18.55 -11.68 8.37
CA LEU A 217 -18.81 -12.74 9.36
C LEU A 217 -17.85 -12.65 10.54
N LEU A 218 -16.56 -12.50 10.29
CA LEU A 218 -15.54 -12.33 11.34
C LEU A 218 -15.79 -11.13 12.24
N ARG A 219 -16.27 -10.02 11.69
CA ARG A 219 -16.47 -8.78 12.44
C ARG A 219 -17.81 -8.67 13.15
N ARG A 220 -18.86 -9.34 12.65
CA ARG A 220 -20.25 -9.11 13.08
C ARG A 220 -20.97 -10.34 13.62
N SER A 221 -20.41 -11.55 13.51
CA SER A 221 -21.09 -12.76 13.97
C SER A 221 -20.49 -13.29 15.29
N ARG A 222 -21.22 -14.20 15.94
CA ARG A 222 -20.71 -14.97 17.09
C ARG A 222 -20.04 -16.26 16.60
N TYR A 223 -18.90 -16.55 17.17
CA TYR A 223 -18.17 -17.78 16.89
C TYR A 223 -17.16 -18.08 17.99
N ASP A 224 -16.84 -19.36 18.18
CA ASP A 224 -15.78 -19.83 19.07
C ASP A 224 -14.39 -19.73 18.38
N ALA A 225 -13.32 -19.96 19.15
CA ALA A 225 -11.97 -19.88 18.65
C ALA A 225 -11.66 -20.88 17.53
N ARG A 226 -12.30 -22.06 17.51
CA ARG A 226 -12.14 -23.06 16.45
C ARG A 226 -12.77 -22.55 15.13
N THR A 227 -13.98 -22.05 15.20
CA THR A 227 -14.68 -21.44 14.06
C THR A 227 -13.94 -20.19 13.57
N GLY A 228 -13.44 -19.36 14.49
CA GLY A 228 -12.62 -18.18 14.16
C GLY A 228 -11.37 -18.55 13.35
N ARG A 229 -10.63 -19.57 13.75
CA ARG A 229 -9.47 -20.06 12.98
C ARG A 229 -9.83 -20.54 11.58
N ARG A 230 -10.93 -21.29 11.43
CA ARG A 230 -11.39 -21.78 10.12
C ARG A 230 -11.83 -20.63 9.21
N LEU A 231 -12.57 -19.64 9.73
CA LEU A 231 -12.94 -18.44 9.00
C LEU A 231 -11.73 -17.61 8.55
N THR A 232 -10.73 -17.45 9.43
CA THR A 232 -9.50 -16.71 9.07
C THR A 232 -8.63 -17.46 8.08
N SER A 233 -8.58 -18.81 8.12
CA SER A 233 -7.91 -19.60 7.09
C SER A 233 -8.60 -19.43 5.71
N ALA A 234 -9.93 -19.52 5.65
CA ALA A 234 -10.67 -19.26 4.42
C ALA A 234 -10.46 -17.83 3.91
N LEU A 235 -10.45 -16.84 4.82
CA LEU A 235 -10.17 -15.45 4.47
C LEU A 235 -8.76 -15.27 3.89
N ALA A 236 -7.77 -15.94 4.47
CA ALA A 236 -6.38 -15.92 4.00
C ALA A 236 -6.24 -16.51 2.59
N GLN A 237 -6.94 -17.61 2.30
CA GLN A 237 -6.99 -18.21 0.97
C GLN A 237 -7.61 -17.27 -0.06
N LEU A 238 -8.72 -16.62 0.27
CA LEU A 238 -9.37 -15.63 -0.61
C LEU A 238 -8.44 -14.43 -0.86
N ALA A 239 -7.75 -13.93 0.17
CA ALA A 239 -6.79 -12.84 0.03
C ALA A 239 -5.57 -13.27 -0.83
N GLN A 240 -5.05 -14.48 -0.65
CA GLN A 240 -3.99 -15.04 -1.47
C GLN A 240 -4.39 -15.09 -2.96
N THR A 241 -5.59 -15.60 -3.24
CA THR A 241 -6.13 -15.69 -4.60
C THR A 241 -6.33 -14.29 -5.21
N SER A 242 -6.91 -13.34 -4.46
CA SER A 242 -7.07 -11.95 -4.92
C SER A 242 -5.72 -11.29 -5.19
N GLY A 243 -4.72 -11.55 -4.35
CA GLY A 243 -3.35 -11.06 -4.54
C GLY A 243 -2.72 -11.59 -5.82
N PHE A 244 -2.88 -12.88 -6.09
CA PHE A 244 -2.37 -13.51 -7.32
C PHE A 244 -3.05 -12.92 -8.56
N MET A 245 -4.38 -12.82 -8.57
CA MET A 245 -5.13 -12.20 -9.68
C MET A 245 -4.74 -10.72 -9.91
N ALA A 246 -4.44 -9.98 -8.84
CA ALA A 246 -3.97 -8.60 -8.94
C ALA A 246 -2.55 -8.53 -9.52
N PHE A 247 -1.66 -9.44 -9.10
CA PHE A 247 -0.31 -9.57 -9.62
C PHE A 247 -0.29 -9.90 -11.10
N ASP A 248 -1.05 -10.89 -11.54
CA ASP A 248 -1.21 -11.27 -12.96
C ASP A 248 -1.75 -10.11 -13.82
N SER A 249 -2.47 -9.19 -13.19
CA SER A 249 -3.00 -7.99 -13.85
C SER A 249 -2.04 -6.79 -13.76
N ALA A 250 -0.79 -6.99 -13.35
CA ALA A 250 0.22 -5.95 -13.13
C ALA A 250 -0.23 -4.84 -12.15
N ARG A 251 -1.07 -5.20 -11.17
CA ARG A 251 -1.53 -4.32 -10.10
C ARG A 251 -0.75 -4.58 -8.81
N ASP A 252 0.58 -4.39 -8.87
CA ASP A 252 1.53 -4.83 -7.85
C ASP A 252 1.24 -4.31 -6.45
N GLY A 253 0.93 -3.03 -6.29
CA GLY A 253 0.62 -2.47 -4.97
C GLY A 253 -0.67 -3.04 -4.38
N GLU A 254 -1.66 -3.37 -5.23
CA GLU A 254 -2.86 -4.07 -4.80
C GLU A 254 -2.56 -5.50 -4.39
N ALA A 255 -1.73 -6.21 -5.17
CA ALA A 255 -1.29 -7.56 -4.86
C ALA A 255 -0.57 -7.64 -3.51
N GLN A 256 0.37 -6.72 -3.24
CA GLN A 256 1.06 -6.64 -1.95
C GLN A 256 0.08 -6.45 -0.78
N ARG A 257 -0.90 -5.58 -0.94
CA ARG A 257 -1.90 -5.35 0.10
C ARG A 257 -2.74 -6.60 0.37
N TRP A 258 -3.16 -7.31 -0.68
CA TRP A 258 -3.86 -8.59 -0.55
C TRP A 258 -2.99 -9.64 0.15
N TYR A 259 -1.73 -9.79 -0.25
CA TYR A 259 -0.80 -10.74 0.36
C TYR A 259 -0.54 -10.43 1.83
N LEU A 260 -0.29 -9.17 2.20
CA LEU A 260 -0.10 -8.77 3.59
C LEU A 260 -1.35 -9.01 4.45
N THR A 261 -2.53 -8.78 3.88
CA THR A 261 -3.81 -9.11 4.54
C THR A 261 -3.96 -10.62 4.72
N GLY A 262 -3.66 -11.40 3.69
CA GLY A 262 -3.64 -12.85 3.73
C GLY A 262 -2.66 -13.41 4.75
N LEU A 263 -1.45 -12.85 4.82
CA LEU A 263 -0.42 -13.24 5.79
C LEU A 263 -0.89 -13.04 7.24
N ARG A 264 -1.53 -11.91 7.53
CA ARG A 264 -2.12 -11.65 8.86
C ARG A 264 -3.27 -12.59 9.19
N ALA A 265 -4.11 -12.90 8.21
CA ALA A 265 -5.22 -13.84 8.39
C ALA A 265 -4.71 -15.28 8.58
N ALA A 266 -3.71 -15.72 7.81
CA ALA A 266 -3.06 -17.02 7.97
C ALA A 266 -2.38 -17.14 9.36
N HIS A 267 -1.74 -16.06 9.82
CA HIS A 267 -1.18 -16.00 11.18
C HIS A 267 -2.27 -16.19 12.25
N ALA A 268 -3.37 -15.47 12.16
CA ALA A 268 -4.49 -15.56 13.09
C ALA A 268 -5.20 -16.94 13.05
N ALA A 269 -5.15 -17.62 11.90
CA ALA A 269 -5.60 -19.01 11.77
C ALA A 269 -4.63 -20.03 12.41
N GLY A 270 -3.37 -19.66 12.64
CA GLY A 270 -2.29 -20.56 13.00
C GLY A 270 -1.82 -21.44 11.85
N ASP A 271 -2.15 -21.05 10.60
CA ASP A 271 -1.84 -21.78 9.38
C ASP A 271 -0.47 -21.34 8.82
N ARG A 272 0.58 -21.97 9.34
CA ARG A 272 1.96 -21.65 8.95
C ARG A 272 2.25 -22.01 7.49
N ALA A 273 1.66 -23.09 6.97
CA ALA A 273 1.88 -23.52 5.60
C ALA A 273 1.29 -22.50 4.60
N LEU A 274 0.09 -22.00 4.87
CA LEU A 274 -0.53 -20.96 4.06
C LEU A 274 0.25 -19.63 4.16
N ALA A 275 0.72 -19.27 5.36
CA ALA A 275 1.55 -18.08 5.56
C ALA A 275 2.87 -18.17 4.76
N ALA A 276 3.56 -19.30 4.81
CA ALA A 276 4.79 -19.54 4.03
C ALA A 276 4.51 -19.47 2.51
N SER A 277 3.39 -20.05 2.06
CA SER A 277 2.96 -19.94 0.65
C SER A 277 2.75 -18.48 0.23
N ILE A 278 2.12 -17.65 1.07
CA ILE A 278 1.91 -16.24 0.79
C ILE A 278 3.24 -15.48 0.73
N LEU A 279 4.17 -15.75 1.67
CA LEU A 279 5.52 -15.15 1.64
C LEU A 279 6.29 -15.53 0.38
N GLY A 280 6.15 -16.78 -0.09
CA GLY A 280 6.71 -17.22 -1.37
C GLY A 280 6.16 -16.43 -2.57
N LEU A 281 4.87 -16.14 -2.60
CA LEU A 281 4.26 -15.29 -3.64
C LEU A 281 4.75 -13.83 -3.54
N MET A 282 4.90 -13.29 -2.34
CA MET A 282 5.47 -11.96 -2.14
C MET A 282 6.94 -11.90 -2.58
N SER A 283 7.72 -12.96 -2.33
CA SER A 283 9.09 -13.08 -2.80
C SER A 283 9.16 -13.11 -4.34
N ASN A 284 8.30 -13.90 -4.98
CA ASN A 284 8.20 -13.95 -6.44
C ASN A 284 7.85 -12.56 -7.02
N GLN A 285 6.86 -11.89 -6.47
CA GLN A 285 6.50 -10.54 -6.87
C GLN A 285 7.68 -9.56 -6.69
N ALA A 286 8.38 -9.59 -5.55
CA ALA A 286 9.54 -8.73 -5.32
C ALA A 286 10.65 -8.97 -6.37
N THR A 287 10.84 -10.22 -6.80
CA THR A 287 11.78 -10.56 -7.88
C THR A 287 11.35 -9.93 -9.21
N GLU A 288 10.08 -10.05 -9.58
CA GLU A 288 9.56 -9.51 -10.86
C GLU A 288 9.61 -7.98 -10.92
N ILE A 289 9.42 -7.28 -9.80
CA ILE A 289 9.54 -5.82 -9.74
C ILE A 289 10.99 -5.33 -9.55
N GLY A 290 11.97 -6.25 -9.44
CA GLY A 290 13.39 -5.92 -9.36
C GLY A 290 13.94 -5.70 -7.95
N GLU A 291 13.15 -5.97 -6.89
CA GLU A 291 13.54 -5.81 -5.48
C GLU A 291 14.19 -7.11 -4.94
N THR A 292 15.35 -7.48 -5.47
CA THR A 292 16.00 -8.77 -5.18
C THR A 292 16.34 -8.97 -3.69
N ALA A 293 16.72 -7.90 -2.98
CA ALA A 293 17.02 -7.99 -1.55
C ALA A 293 15.77 -8.34 -0.74
N ASP A 294 14.64 -7.73 -1.07
CA ASP A 294 13.34 -8.02 -0.43
C ASP A 294 12.90 -9.45 -0.75
N ALA A 295 13.04 -9.87 -2.00
CA ALA A 295 12.72 -11.23 -2.44
C ALA A 295 13.46 -12.29 -1.59
N LEU A 296 14.77 -12.10 -1.38
CA LEU A 296 15.58 -13.02 -0.58
C LEU A 296 15.13 -13.03 0.90
N GLN A 297 14.84 -11.86 1.48
CA GLN A 297 14.37 -11.78 2.86
C GLN A 297 13.01 -12.45 3.06
N LEU A 298 12.07 -12.24 2.12
CA LEU A 298 10.76 -12.87 2.15
C LEU A 298 10.84 -14.39 1.97
N ALA A 299 11.68 -14.87 1.04
CA ALA A 299 11.92 -16.30 0.85
C ALA A 299 12.56 -16.97 2.08
N THR A 300 13.47 -16.26 2.78
CA THR A 300 14.11 -16.78 3.98
C THR A 300 13.13 -16.88 5.16
N ALA A 301 12.11 -16.02 5.18
CA ALA A 301 11.08 -16.05 6.22
C ALA A 301 9.99 -17.10 5.95
N ALA A 302 9.81 -17.57 4.71
CA ALA A 302 8.81 -18.55 4.31
C ALA A 302 9.16 -19.96 4.79
#